data_a911b083a056d63550e570b1ac4b6ebd
#
_entry.id   a911b083a056d63550e570b1ac4b6ebd
#
_cell.length_a   1.000
_cell.length_b   1.000
_cell.length_c   1.000
_cell.angle_alpha   90.00
_cell.angle_beta   90.00
_cell.angle_gamma   90.00
#
_symmetry.space_group_name_H-M   'P 1'
#
loop_
_entity.id
_entity.type
_entity.pdbx_description
1 polymer ?
#
loop_
_entity_poly.entity_id
_entity_poly.type
_entity_poly.pdbx_seq_one_letter_code
_entity_poly.pdbx_strand_id
1 'polypeptide(L)'
;QDKLLSTEREEKGVVDGDRLPGTPSDQRLALWQGDITRLKVDAIVDAGNSALLGCFCPCHGCIDNAIHSAAGLQLRDECGHIMKAQGHPEPAGRAKLTEGYNLPARYVLHTVGPVVGRQTTARDRADLASCYRSCLELAAEHGLKSVAFCCVSTGEFHFPHKDAAEIAVGAVKAFLETRSPVKRVIFNAFQDLDAKIY
;
A
#
# COMPACT_ATOMS: atom_id res chain seq x y z
N GLN A 1 9.77 22.75 -0.10
CA GLN A 1 9.82 21.28 -0.29
C GLN A 1 8.97 20.87 -1.48
N ASP A 2 7.73 21.28 -1.60
CA ASP A 2 6.78 20.83 -2.65
C ASP A 2 7.30 21.05 -4.07
N LYS A 3 7.96 22.20 -4.34
CA LYS A 3 8.56 22.44 -5.66
C LYS A 3 9.66 21.42 -5.99
N LEU A 4 10.48 21.04 -5.02
CA LEU A 4 11.53 20.03 -5.21
C LEU A 4 10.90 18.66 -5.49
N LEU A 5 9.95 18.24 -4.65
CA LEU A 5 9.28 16.94 -4.79
C LEU A 5 8.47 16.83 -6.09
N SER A 6 7.85 17.93 -6.53
CA SER A 6 7.17 17.97 -7.83
C SER A 6 8.15 17.79 -9.00
N THR A 7 9.33 18.43 -8.93
CA THR A 7 10.37 18.24 -9.94
C THR A 7 10.89 16.79 -9.95
N GLU A 8 11.21 16.23 -8.79
CA GLU A 8 11.64 14.83 -8.68
C GLU A 8 10.58 13.85 -9.22
N ARG A 9 9.31 14.09 -8.95
CA ARG A 9 8.19 13.31 -9.50
C ARG A 9 8.17 13.35 -11.03
N GLU A 10 8.34 14.55 -11.61
CA GLU A 10 8.39 14.72 -13.06
C GLU A 10 9.61 14.03 -13.68
N GLU A 11 10.76 14.13 -13.07
CA GLU A 11 12.00 13.48 -13.51
C GLU A 11 11.92 11.94 -13.45
N LYS A 12 11.34 11.38 -12.37
CA LYS A 12 11.09 9.95 -12.25
C LYS A 12 10.05 9.44 -13.26
N GLY A 13 9.20 10.33 -13.73
CA GLY A 13 8.07 10.01 -14.62
C GLY A 13 6.90 9.36 -13.90
N VAL A 14 5.69 9.67 -14.33
CA VAL A 14 4.43 9.14 -13.78
C VAL A 14 3.92 8.00 -14.64
N VAL A 15 3.45 6.94 -14.00
CA VAL A 15 2.84 5.77 -14.64
C VAL A 15 1.34 5.78 -14.36
N ASP A 16 0.54 5.82 -15.43
CA ASP A 16 -0.92 5.76 -15.31
C ASP A 16 -1.37 4.33 -15.00
N GLY A 17 -1.79 4.10 -13.75
CA GLY A 17 -2.18 2.77 -13.27
C GLY A 17 -3.43 2.23 -13.95
N ASP A 18 -4.33 3.09 -14.43
CA ASP A 18 -5.55 2.67 -15.12
C ASP A 18 -5.25 2.12 -16.53
N ARG A 19 -4.08 2.46 -17.10
CA ARG A 19 -3.63 1.98 -18.41
C ARG A 19 -2.76 0.73 -18.37
N LEU A 20 -2.41 0.24 -17.20
CA LEU A 20 -1.67 -1.02 -17.07
C LEU A 20 -2.50 -2.18 -17.63
N PRO A 21 -1.89 -3.18 -18.28
CA PRO A 21 -2.63 -4.35 -18.76
C PRO A 21 -3.24 -5.11 -17.59
N GLY A 22 -4.50 -5.54 -17.74
CA GLY A 22 -5.13 -6.46 -16.79
C GLY A 22 -4.56 -7.86 -16.90
N THR A 23 -4.74 -8.67 -15.86
CA THR A 23 -4.35 -10.08 -15.93
C THR A 23 -5.29 -10.85 -16.86
N PRO A 24 -4.82 -11.97 -17.48
CA PRO A 24 -5.69 -12.78 -18.34
C PRO A 24 -6.91 -13.36 -17.61
N SER A 25 -6.80 -13.60 -16.30
CA SER A 25 -7.86 -14.18 -15.50
C SER A 25 -8.87 -13.15 -14.96
N ASP A 26 -8.46 -11.90 -14.78
CA ASP A 26 -9.33 -10.81 -14.31
C ASP A 26 -8.77 -9.45 -14.74
N GLN A 27 -9.49 -8.78 -15.63
CA GLN A 27 -9.07 -7.48 -16.16
C GLN A 27 -9.07 -6.36 -15.11
N ARG A 28 -9.70 -6.56 -13.96
CA ARG A 28 -9.68 -5.63 -12.81
C ARG A 28 -8.34 -5.69 -12.05
N LEU A 29 -7.56 -6.76 -12.23
CA LEU A 29 -6.28 -6.97 -11.57
C LEU A 29 -5.13 -6.65 -12.53
N ALA A 30 -4.09 -6.00 -12.04
CA ALA A 30 -2.84 -5.81 -12.74
C ALA A 30 -1.65 -6.17 -11.84
N LEU A 31 -0.59 -6.64 -12.44
CA LEU A 31 0.73 -6.72 -11.82
C LEU A 31 1.63 -5.67 -12.47
N TRP A 32 2.30 -4.88 -11.64
CA TRP A 32 3.28 -3.92 -12.13
C TRP A 32 4.54 -3.94 -11.27
N GLN A 33 5.69 -4.01 -11.91
CA GLN A 33 6.97 -3.97 -11.22
C GLN A 33 7.59 -2.57 -11.35
N GLY A 34 7.83 -1.93 -10.22
CA GLY A 34 8.43 -0.62 -10.17
C GLY A 34 8.22 0.12 -8.85
N ASP A 35 8.57 1.39 -8.84
CA ASP A 35 8.44 2.28 -7.70
C ASP A 35 6.99 2.79 -7.57
N ILE A 36 6.27 2.32 -6.57
CA ILE A 36 4.84 2.64 -6.32
C ILE A 36 4.59 4.15 -6.21
N THR A 37 5.58 4.94 -5.81
CA THR A 37 5.47 6.40 -5.71
C THR A 37 5.30 7.09 -7.06
N ARG A 38 5.46 6.36 -8.17
CA ARG A 38 5.24 6.83 -9.54
C ARG A 38 3.83 6.55 -10.06
N LEU A 39 3.04 5.75 -9.36
CA LEU A 39 1.72 5.35 -9.83
C LEU A 39 0.69 6.47 -9.65
N LYS A 40 0.06 6.84 -10.75
CA LYS A 40 -1.14 7.66 -10.78
C LYS A 40 -2.36 6.77 -10.69
N VAL A 41 -2.92 6.69 -9.49
CA VAL A 41 -4.13 5.94 -9.11
C VAL A 41 -4.91 6.73 -8.07
N ASP A 42 -6.10 6.28 -7.70
CA ASP A 42 -6.81 6.95 -6.60
C ASP A 42 -6.08 6.79 -5.27
N ALA A 43 -5.60 5.58 -4.94
CA ALA A 43 -4.81 5.37 -3.74
C ALA A 43 -3.66 4.39 -3.94
N ILE A 44 -2.53 4.63 -3.27
CA ILE A 44 -1.48 3.65 -3.04
C ILE A 44 -1.51 3.18 -1.59
N VAL A 45 -1.08 1.94 -1.34
CA VAL A 45 -1.01 1.39 0.01
C VAL A 45 0.40 1.50 0.55
N ASP A 46 0.51 2.08 1.74
CA ASP A 46 1.70 2.13 2.56
C ASP A 46 1.63 1.05 3.65
N ALA A 47 2.60 0.15 3.65
CA ALA A 47 2.80 -0.85 4.69
C ALA A 47 3.76 -0.29 5.75
N GLY A 48 3.22 0.51 6.64
CA GLY A 48 3.95 1.22 7.68
C GLY A 48 4.09 0.44 9.00
N ASN A 49 4.69 1.11 9.97
CA ASN A 49 4.75 0.64 11.35
C ASN A 49 3.56 1.16 12.17
N SER A 50 3.38 0.65 13.39
CA SER A 50 2.23 0.99 14.24
C SER A 50 2.13 2.45 14.70
N ALA A 51 3.20 3.24 14.52
CA ALA A 51 3.16 4.68 14.79
C ALA A 51 2.57 5.48 13.62
N LEU A 52 2.57 4.93 12.39
CA LEU A 52 2.15 5.55 11.12
C LEU A 52 2.84 6.89 10.82
N LEU A 53 3.99 7.17 11.41
CA LEU A 53 4.71 8.44 11.23
C LEU A 53 5.84 8.35 10.20
N GLY A 54 5.88 7.29 9.42
CA GLY A 54 6.96 6.97 8.51
C GLY A 54 8.13 6.28 9.20
N CYS A 55 9.11 5.90 8.42
CA CYS A 55 10.35 5.31 8.91
C CYS A 55 11.36 6.40 9.31
N PHE A 56 11.84 6.35 10.54
CA PHE A 56 12.87 7.26 11.06
C PHE A 56 14.30 6.73 10.92
N CYS A 57 14.49 5.56 10.30
CA CYS A 57 15.82 5.06 10.00
C CYS A 57 16.34 5.73 8.72
N PRO A 58 17.39 6.57 8.79
CA PRO A 58 17.90 7.30 7.63
C PRO A 58 18.32 6.34 6.50
N CYS A 59 17.96 6.66 5.27
CA CYS A 59 18.29 5.89 4.07
C CYS A 59 17.79 4.43 4.08
N HIS A 60 16.84 4.10 4.95
CA HIS A 60 16.24 2.76 4.99
C HIS A 60 15.42 2.51 3.72
N GLY A 61 15.67 1.39 3.05
CA GLY A 61 15.06 1.03 1.78
C GLY A 61 13.65 0.42 1.90
N CYS A 62 12.84 0.84 2.88
CA CYS A 62 11.48 0.35 3.05
C CYS A 62 10.45 1.22 2.31
N ILE A 63 9.29 0.64 2.06
CA ILE A 63 8.18 1.29 1.38
C ILE A 63 7.65 2.52 2.13
N ASP A 64 7.55 2.44 3.44
CA ASP A 64 7.11 3.51 4.33
C ASP A 64 8.02 4.74 4.19
N ASN A 65 9.37 4.54 4.17
CA ASN A 65 10.31 5.62 3.93
C ASN A 65 10.18 6.22 2.52
N ALA A 66 10.01 5.38 1.50
CA ALA A 66 9.87 5.83 0.12
C ALA A 66 8.61 6.70 -0.08
N ILE A 67 7.46 6.25 0.45
CA ILE A 67 6.18 6.96 0.33
C ILE A 67 6.21 8.28 1.11
N HIS A 68 6.64 8.27 2.37
CA HIS A 68 6.72 9.49 3.17
C HIS A 68 7.72 10.51 2.60
N SER A 69 8.84 10.05 2.03
CA SER A 69 9.82 10.93 1.39
C SER A 69 9.26 11.58 0.13
N ALA A 70 8.56 10.83 -0.70
CA ALA A 70 7.98 11.33 -1.95
C ALA A 70 6.73 12.20 -1.73
N ALA A 71 5.91 11.90 -0.73
CA ALA A 71 4.73 12.68 -0.37
C ALA A 71 5.09 14.03 0.28
N GLY A 72 6.12 14.05 1.12
CA GLY A 72 6.56 15.23 1.85
C GLY A 72 6.12 15.28 3.31
N LEU A 73 6.52 16.35 4.01
CA LEU A 73 6.27 16.51 5.46
C LEU A 73 4.78 16.56 5.82
N GLN A 74 3.95 17.07 4.93
CA GLN A 74 2.50 17.18 5.15
C GLN A 74 1.87 15.81 5.44
N LEU A 75 2.31 14.75 4.75
CA LEU A 75 1.83 13.39 5.01
C LEU A 75 2.10 12.96 6.45
N ARG A 76 3.33 13.21 6.93
CA ARG A 76 3.70 12.88 8.30
C ARG A 76 2.92 13.70 9.33
N ASP A 77 2.68 14.98 9.05
CA ASP A 77 1.90 15.85 9.92
C ASP A 77 0.44 15.38 10.01
N GLU A 78 -0.17 15.01 8.89
CA GLU A 78 -1.53 14.46 8.88
C GLU A 78 -1.61 13.15 9.66
N CYS A 79 -0.71 12.20 9.41
CA CYS A 79 -0.60 10.96 10.19
C CYS A 79 -0.44 11.25 11.69
N GLY A 80 0.39 12.24 12.04
CA GLY A 80 0.59 12.67 13.42
C GLY A 80 -0.68 13.15 14.09
N HIS A 81 -1.50 13.94 13.38
CA HIS A 81 -2.81 14.38 13.89
C HIS A 81 -3.77 13.21 14.09
N ILE A 82 -3.85 12.28 13.12
CA ILE A 82 -4.69 11.08 13.20
C ILE A 82 -4.29 10.24 14.41
N MET A 83 -2.99 9.93 14.56
CA MET A 83 -2.50 9.06 15.61
C MET A 83 -2.59 9.70 16.99
N LYS A 84 -2.41 11.03 17.07
CA LYS A 84 -2.64 11.79 18.32
C LYS A 84 -4.09 11.74 18.75
N ALA A 85 -5.02 11.89 17.81
CA ALA A 85 -6.45 11.78 18.08
C ALA A 85 -6.86 10.36 18.50
N GLN A 86 -6.24 9.33 17.90
CA GLN A 86 -6.46 7.93 18.25
C GLN A 86 -5.94 7.57 19.65
N GLY A 87 -4.79 8.11 20.07
CA GLY A 87 -4.23 7.94 21.41
C GLY A 87 -3.58 6.58 21.69
N HIS A 88 -3.44 5.71 20.70
CA HIS A 88 -2.77 4.41 20.82
C HIS A 88 -2.15 3.98 19.50
N PRO A 89 -1.15 3.07 19.47
CA PRO A 89 -0.57 2.53 18.25
C PRO A 89 -1.63 1.90 17.33
N GLU A 90 -1.43 1.99 16.01
CA GLU A 90 -2.31 1.34 15.03
C GLU A 90 -2.13 -0.18 15.11
N PRO A 91 -3.21 -0.95 15.30
CA PRO A 91 -3.12 -2.40 15.33
C PRO A 91 -2.94 -2.97 13.92
N ALA A 92 -2.34 -4.17 13.84
CA ALA A 92 -2.22 -4.89 12.59
C ALA A 92 -3.60 -5.17 11.95
N GLY A 93 -3.67 -5.15 10.63
CA GLY A 93 -4.88 -5.47 9.88
C GLY A 93 -5.89 -4.32 9.75
N ARG A 94 -5.58 -3.13 10.25
CA ARG A 94 -6.40 -1.92 10.10
C ARG A 94 -5.87 -1.02 9.00
N ALA A 95 -6.68 -0.05 8.58
CA ALA A 95 -6.29 0.94 7.59
C ALA A 95 -6.68 2.36 8.01
N LYS A 96 -5.87 3.34 7.58
CA LYS A 96 -6.14 4.78 7.65
C LYS A 96 -5.97 5.40 6.26
N LEU A 97 -6.70 6.46 5.98
CA LEU A 97 -6.60 7.21 4.73
C LEU A 97 -6.05 8.61 5.01
N THR A 98 -5.12 9.05 4.15
CA THR A 98 -4.59 10.42 4.12
C THR A 98 -4.56 10.93 2.69
N GLU A 99 -4.34 12.23 2.52
CA GLU A 99 -4.03 12.82 1.21
C GLU A 99 -2.69 12.31 0.68
N GLY A 100 -2.52 12.30 -0.66
CA GLY A 100 -1.28 11.86 -1.32
C GLY A 100 -0.22 12.98 -1.44
N TYR A 101 -0.60 14.24 -1.25
CA TYR A 101 0.27 15.42 -1.33
C TYR A 101 1.07 15.50 -2.63
N ASN A 102 2.41 15.35 -2.58
CA ASN A 102 3.25 15.44 -3.77
C ASN A 102 3.30 14.15 -4.61
N LEU A 103 2.64 13.07 -4.18
CA LEU A 103 2.52 11.83 -4.95
C LEU A 103 1.61 12.02 -6.18
N PRO A 104 1.78 11.22 -7.25
CA PRO A 104 0.80 11.14 -8.33
C PRO A 104 -0.53 10.52 -7.88
N ALA A 105 -0.53 9.66 -6.87
CA ALA A 105 -1.72 9.10 -6.24
C ALA A 105 -2.43 10.16 -5.41
N ARG A 106 -3.76 10.17 -5.45
CA ARG A 106 -4.57 11.15 -4.71
C ARG A 106 -4.54 10.92 -3.20
N TYR A 107 -4.50 9.66 -2.79
CA TYR A 107 -4.55 9.24 -1.39
C TYR A 107 -3.48 8.20 -1.07
N VAL A 108 -3.18 8.07 0.23
CA VAL A 108 -2.39 6.97 0.78
C VAL A 108 -3.25 6.21 1.78
N LEU A 109 -3.33 4.89 1.59
CA LEU A 109 -3.94 3.96 2.53
C LEU A 109 -2.83 3.36 3.38
N HIS A 110 -2.75 3.73 4.65
CA HIS A 110 -1.76 3.23 5.60
C HIS A 110 -2.30 1.99 6.29
N THR A 111 -1.52 0.92 6.31
CA THR A 111 -1.84 -0.30 7.05
C THR A 111 -0.61 -0.86 7.75
N VAL A 112 -0.83 -1.57 8.84
CA VAL A 112 0.22 -2.24 9.60
C VAL A 112 0.07 -3.74 9.39
N GLY A 113 1.03 -4.34 8.71
CA GLY A 113 1.04 -5.77 8.52
C GLY A 113 1.55 -6.51 9.76
N PRO A 114 1.33 -7.83 9.86
CA PRO A 114 1.87 -8.65 10.92
C PRO A 114 3.39 -8.79 10.83
N VAL A 115 4.06 -8.76 11.98
CA VAL A 115 5.48 -9.09 12.11
C VAL A 115 5.61 -10.58 12.39
N VAL A 116 6.20 -11.31 11.46
CA VAL A 116 6.34 -12.78 11.59
C VAL A 116 7.60 -13.13 12.36
N GLY A 117 7.44 -13.99 13.38
CA GLY A 117 8.54 -14.54 14.16
C GLY A 117 9.20 -15.74 13.46
N ARG A 118 9.41 -16.83 14.20
CA ARG A 118 10.04 -18.04 13.64
C ARG A 118 9.17 -18.79 12.64
N GLN A 119 7.85 -18.71 12.80
CA GLN A 119 6.85 -19.38 11.95
C GLN A 119 5.62 -18.50 11.82
N THR A 120 5.01 -18.52 10.65
CA THR A 120 3.74 -17.82 10.40
C THR A 120 2.59 -18.52 11.12
N THR A 121 1.85 -17.77 11.92
CA THR A 121 0.69 -18.27 12.68
C THR A 121 -0.61 -18.06 11.89
N ALA A 122 -1.70 -18.71 12.31
CA ALA A 122 -3.04 -18.46 11.77
C ALA A 122 -3.49 -17.00 11.97
N ARG A 123 -3.06 -16.38 13.08
CA ARG A 123 -3.33 -14.99 13.37
C ARG A 123 -2.60 -14.06 12.37
N ASP A 124 -1.32 -14.30 12.10
CA ASP A 124 -0.56 -13.51 11.13
C ASP A 124 -1.20 -13.56 9.75
N ARG A 125 -1.68 -14.74 9.33
CA ARG A 125 -2.41 -14.91 8.06
C ARG A 125 -3.72 -14.12 8.05
N ALA A 126 -4.47 -14.15 9.14
CA ALA A 126 -5.71 -13.41 9.27
C ALA A 126 -5.49 -11.89 9.31
N ASP A 127 -4.46 -11.43 10.03
CA ASP A 127 -4.09 -10.02 10.11
C ASP A 127 -3.61 -9.51 8.73
N LEU A 128 -2.82 -10.28 8.00
CA LEU A 128 -2.40 -9.93 6.63
C LEU A 128 -3.61 -9.82 5.68
N ALA A 129 -4.51 -10.80 5.68
CA ALA A 129 -5.75 -10.74 4.89
C ALA A 129 -6.61 -9.51 5.28
N SER A 130 -6.62 -9.16 6.56
CA SER A 130 -7.33 -7.99 7.08
C SER A 130 -6.73 -6.69 6.57
N CYS A 131 -5.40 -6.58 6.37
CA CYS A 131 -4.76 -5.40 5.78
C CYS A 131 -5.34 -5.09 4.39
N TYR A 132 -5.39 -6.10 3.51
CA TYR A 132 -5.94 -5.94 2.17
C TYR A 132 -7.42 -5.57 2.20
N ARG A 133 -8.21 -6.29 3.00
CA ARG A 133 -9.66 -6.04 3.13
C ARG A 133 -9.94 -4.65 3.68
N SER A 134 -9.32 -4.26 4.80
CA SER A 134 -9.56 -2.95 5.43
C SER A 134 -9.17 -1.78 4.51
N CYS A 135 -8.08 -1.91 3.74
CA CYS A 135 -7.71 -0.91 2.73
C CYS A 135 -8.77 -0.80 1.64
N LEU A 136 -9.28 -1.93 1.13
CA LEU A 136 -10.30 -1.93 0.08
C LEU A 136 -11.67 -1.44 0.57
N GLU A 137 -12.06 -1.81 1.79
CA GLU A 137 -13.27 -1.32 2.45
C GLU A 137 -13.22 0.20 2.60
N LEU A 138 -12.10 0.73 3.13
CA LEU A 138 -11.90 2.16 3.30
C LEU A 138 -11.85 2.91 1.97
N ALA A 139 -11.21 2.33 0.94
CA ALA A 139 -11.23 2.85 -0.42
C ALA A 139 -12.65 2.92 -0.98
N ALA A 140 -13.46 1.89 -0.75
CA ALA A 140 -14.85 1.83 -1.20
C ALA A 140 -15.73 2.86 -0.48
N GLU A 141 -15.56 3.05 0.82
CA GLU A 141 -16.26 4.08 1.62
C GLU A 141 -16.01 5.49 1.08
N HIS A 142 -14.79 5.74 0.56
CA HIS A 142 -14.42 7.01 -0.05
C HIS A 142 -14.68 7.09 -1.56
N GLY A 143 -15.35 6.09 -2.15
CA GLY A 143 -15.71 6.06 -3.57
C GLY A 143 -14.53 5.93 -4.52
N LEU A 144 -13.37 5.45 -4.03
CA LEU A 144 -12.16 5.27 -4.83
C LEU A 144 -12.34 4.12 -5.82
N LYS A 145 -11.74 4.26 -7.01
CA LYS A 145 -11.90 3.30 -8.12
C LYS A 145 -10.66 2.44 -8.34
N SER A 146 -9.48 2.97 -8.02
CA SER A 146 -8.20 2.29 -8.24
C SER A 146 -7.32 2.32 -7.00
N VAL A 147 -6.76 1.15 -6.64
CA VAL A 147 -5.88 0.96 -5.49
C VAL A 147 -4.65 0.16 -5.91
N ALA A 148 -3.45 0.64 -5.58
CA ALA A 148 -2.22 -0.10 -5.76
C ALA A 148 -1.64 -0.55 -4.42
N PHE A 149 -1.44 -1.85 -4.29
CA PHE A 149 -0.85 -2.47 -3.10
C PHE A 149 0.63 -2.75 -3.30
N CYS A 150 1.46 -2.39 -2.31
CA CYS A 150 2.78 -2.99 -2.15
C CYS A 150 2.69 -4.41 -1.59
N CYS A 151 3.80 -5.14 -1.56
CA CYS A 151 3.89 -6.47 -0.95
C CYS A 151 3.92 -6.35 0.58
N VAL A 152 2.76 -6.31 1.22
CA VAL A 152 2.62 -6.07 2.67
C VAL A 152 3.32 -7.17 3.46
N SER A 153 4.10 -6.77 4.46
CA SER A 153 4.85 -7.61 5.42
C SER A 153 6.00 -8.47 4.85
N THR A 154 6.27 -8.47 3.54
CA THR A 154 7.31 -9.34 2.95
C THR A 154 8.74 -8.82 3.09
N GLY A 155 8.91 -7.54 3.44
CA GLY A 155 10.22 -6.95 3.75
C GLY A 155 10.62 -7.17 5.22
N GLU A 156 10.72 -6.07 5.96
CA GLU A 156 11.16 -6.03 7.37
C GLU A 156 10.33 -6.88 8.34
N PHE A 157 9.10 -7.24 7.96
CA PHE A 157 8.21 -8.04 8.81
C PHE A 157 8.27 -9.54 8.50
N HIS A 158 9.12 -9.97 7.55
CA HIS A 158 9.52 -11.33 7.26
C HIS A 158 8.38 -12.32 6.96
N PHE A 159 7.25 -11.85 6.46
CA PHE A 159 6.21 -12.76 6.00
C PHE A 159 6.69 -13.52 4.74
N PRO A 160 6.52 -14.85 4.64
CA PRO A 160 6.94 -15.61 3.47
C PRO A 160 6.27 -15.09 2.19
N HIS A 161 7.05 -14.75 1.18
CA HIS A 161 6.58 -14.06 -0.04
C HIS A 161 5.44 -14.79 -0.75
N LYS A 162 5.58 -16.11 -0.94
CA LYS A 162 4.56 -16.93 -1.62
C LYS A 162 3.24 -16.93 -0.85
N ASP A 163 3.30 -17.18 0.45
CA ASP A 163 2.12 -17.20 1.33
C ASP A 163 1.45 -15.81 1.36
N ALA A 164 2.26 -14.76 1.40
CA ALA A 164 1.75 -13.39 1.39
C ALA A 164 1.02 -13.06 0.08
N ALA A 165 1.57 -13.46 -1.06
CA ALA A 165 0.95 -13.26 -2.37
C ALA A 165 -0.37 -14.04 -2.50
N GLU A 166 -0.41 -15.30 -2.05
CA GLU A 166 -1.64 -16.11 -2.05
C GLU A 166 -2.74 -15.46 -1.21
N ILE A 167 -2.40 -14.95 -0.02
CA ILE A 167 -3.33 -14.25 0.87
C ILE A 167 -3.81 -12.95 0.21
N ALA A 168 -2.88 -12.16 -0.34
CA ALA A 168 -3.19 -10.89 -1.00
C ALA A 168 -4.17 -11.08 -2.16
N VAL A 169 -3.85 -11.98 -3.08
CA VAL A 169 -4.69 -12.27 -4.25
C VAL A 169 -6.04 -12.82 -3.82
N GLY A 170 -6.07 -13.74 -2.85
CA GLY A 170 -7.31 -14.30 -2.30
C GLY A 170 -8.22 -13.23 -1.68
N ALA A 171 -7.66 -12.35 -0.83
CA ALA A 171 -8.42 -11.28 -0.17
C ALA A 171 -8.96 -10.26 -1.19
N VAL A 172 -8.14 -9.86 -2.15
CA VAL A 172 -8.54 -8.91 -3.20
C VAL A 172 -9.62 -9.49 -4.10
N LYS A 173 -9.48 -10.73 -4.57
CA LYS A 173 -10.50 -11.41 -5.39
C LYS A 173 -11.82 -11.53 -4.64
N ALA A 174 -11.80 -11.98 -3.38
CA ALA A 174 -13.00 -12.08 -2.56
C ALA A 174 -13.70 -10.73 -2.40
N PHE A 175 -12.95 -9.64 -2.20
CA PHE A 175 -13.52 -8.30 -2.12
C PHE A 175 -14.14 -7.85 -3.47
N LEU A 176 -13.49 -8.11 -4.60
CA LEU A 176 -13.98 -7.72 -5.92
C LEU A 176 -15.24 -8.47 -6.38
N GLU A 177 -15.60 -9.56 -5.71
CA GLU A 177 -16.91 -10.22 -5.91
C GLU A 177 -18.05 -9.47 -5.20
N THR A 178 -17.74 -8.54 -4.30
CA THR A 178 -18.74 -7.70 -3.65
C THR A 178 -19.12 -6.50 -4.54
N ARG A 179 -20.29 -5.90 -4.26
CA ARG A 179 -20.66 -4.65 -4.92
C ARG A 179 -19.84 -3.49 -4.36
N SER A 180 -18.85 -3.01 -5.13
CA SER A 180 -17.92 -1.98 -4.71
C SER A 180 -17.64 -0.97 -5.83
N PRO A 181 -17.33 0.30 -5.51
CA PRO A 181 -16.82 1.28 -6.48
C PRO A 181 -15.42 0.94 -6.98
N VAL A 182 -14.61 0.17 -6.23
CA VAL A 182 -13.27 -0.23 -6.64
C VAL A 182 -13.36 -1.12 -7.88
N LYS A 183 -12.73 -0.68 -8.95
CA LYS A 183 -12.74 -1.33 -10.27
C LYS A 183 -11.37 -1.81 -10.72
N ARG A 184 -10.32 -1.33 -10.06
CA ARG A 184 -8.95 -1.62 -10.44
C ARG A 184 -8.10 -1.84 -9.20
N VAL A 185 -7.41 -2.98 -9.14
CA VAL A 185 -6.41 -3.27 -8.11
C VAL A 185 -5.10 -3.65 -8.79
N ILE A 186 -4.03 -2.99 -8.38
CA ILE A 186 -2.68 -3.20 -8.89
C ILE A 186 -1.84 -3.82 -7.77
N PHE A 187 -1.29 -4.99 -8.02
CA PHE A 187 -0.23 -5.54 -7.19
C PHE A 187 1.10 -4.94 -7.67
N ASN A 188 1.69 -4.12 -6.84
CA ASN A 188 2.99 -3.53 -7.12
C ASN A 188 4.09 -4.37 -6.49
N ALA A 189 4.89 -5.00 -7.33
CA ALA A 189 6.13 -5.68 -6.94
C ALA A 189 7.31 -4.72 -7.12
N PHE A 190 8.17 -4.60 -6.13
CA PHE A 190 9.43 -3.86 -6.27
C PHE A 190 10.57 -4.80 -6.64
N GLN A 191 10.63 -5.97 -6.00
CA GLN A 191 11.66 -6.97 -6.21
C GLN A 191 11.27 -7.98 -7.29
N ASP A 192 12.28 -8.51 -8.00
CA ASP A 192 12.10 -9.55 -9.02
C ASP A 192 11.44 -10.83 -8.46
N LEU A 193 11.72 -11.14 -7.19
CA LEU A 193 11.14 -12.30 -6.52
C LEU A 193 9.62 -12.15 -6.43
N ASP A 194 9.13 -11.02 -5.96
CA ASP A 194 7.69 -10.78 -5.83
C ASP A 194 7.01 -10.76 -7.21
N ALA A 195 7.63 -10.09 -8.20
CA ALA A 195 7.11 -10.05 -9.56
C ALA A 195 6.95 -11.43 -10.22
N LYS A 196 7.77 -12.42 -9.82
CA LYS A 196 7.67 -13.81 -10.31
C LYS A 196 6.64 -14.64 -9.56
N ILE A 197 6.31 -14.26 -8.32
CA ILE A 197 5.36 -14.99 -7.48
C ILE A 197 3.91 -14.59 -7.81
N TYR A 198 3.66 -13.31 -8.07
CA TYR A 198 2.34 -12.81 -8.44
C TYR A 198 1.98 -13.17 -9.89
#